data_d81df69cb36d7309f531ff0be05bd72c
#
_entry.id   d81df69cb36d7309f531ff0be05bd72c
#
_cell.length_a   1.000
_cell.length_b   1.000
_cell.length_c   1.000
_cell.angle_alpha   90.00
_cell.angle_beta   90.00
_cell.angle_gamma   90.00
#
_symmetry.space_group_name_H-M   'P 1'
#
loop_
_entity.id
_entity.type
_entity.pdbx_description
1 polymer ?
#
loop_
_entity_poly.entity_id
_entity_poly.type
_entity_poly.pdbx_seq_one_letter_code
_entity_poly.pdbx_strand_id
1 'polypeptide(L)'
;MKQNRHWAIYDSGYAMESAFIKNLLSGEVPASFQDLKDKTGAFFSTSTLNRFIREEAIHDDYSLTKNRQRSIRTFSSGEQKMALFNHLLSKNPDFLILDNAVDMLDQDAHTQLRLRLETLSERMTIIQIFRRKDEILPFIRHILYLQGDSVVVSGTMEAYRDLSKEIEPFSFNGEIPPASVEFEPMADPLVRFKNVSVEYGGKKILNNICWEIKKGDFWQLTGPNGSGKTTLLTMVTGDNPKAYGQDLLLFGRKKGSGESIWEIKEKIGYVTPSMTVLFNGNHTVKNMVVSGLYDSIGQYRKPSPFEEDLACQWIDLIGLTGLKKAWFADLSEEQQCMVLIARAMIKHPPLLILDEPTHGIGDHSVSVVTALINKIVKESRTTVVYVSHKKEKGLVASSIYELIPGKRGSEGSIQ
;
A
#
# COMPACT_ATOMS: atom_id res chain seq x y z
N MET A 1 33.51 -9.67 22.98
CA MET A 1 32.25 -8.95 22.87
C MET A 1 31.17 -9.95 22.51
N LYS A 2 30.09 -10.13 23.29
CA LYS A 2 28.94 -10.95 22.86
C LYS A 2 28.32 -10.25 21.67
N GLN A 3 28.32 -10.90 20.52
CA GLN A 3 27.67 -10.38 19.32
C GLN A 3 26.17 -10.32 19.60
N ASN A 4 25.56 -9.14 19.50
CA ASN A 4 24.10 -8.98 19.64
C ASN A 4 23.40 -9.85 18.60
N ARG A 5 22.42 -10.63 19.05
CA ARG A 5 21.59 -11.44 18.14
C ARG A 5 20.45 -10.59 17.63
N HIS A 6 20.39 -10.38 16.29
CA HIS A 6 19.31 -9.67 15.64
C HIS A 6 18.34 -10.67 15.00
N TRP A 7 17.06 -10.36 15.09
CA TRP A 7 16.01 -11.26 14.68
C TRP A 7 15.09 -10.60 13.65
N ALA A 8 14.68 -11.36 12.63
CA ALA A 8 13.56 -11.04 11.80
C ALA A 8 12.37 -11.94 12.20
N ILE A 9 11.24 -11.34 12.50
CA ILE A 9 10.02 -12.05 12.84
C ILE A 9 9.08 -11.95 11.66
N TYR A 10 8.77 -13.09 11.04
CA TYR A 10 7.69 -13.17 10.06
C TYR A 10 6.40 -13.44 10.81
N ASP A 11 5.44 -12.55 10.65
CA ASP A 11 4.11 -12.72 11.20
C ASP A 11 3.10 -12.82 10.06
N SER A 12 2.42 -13.97 9.96
CA SER A 12 1.36 -14.20 8.98
C SER A 12 0.02 -13.57 9.37
N GLY A 13 -0.06 -12.97 10.57
CA GLY A 13 -1.24 -12.33 11.13
C GLY A 13 -0.98 -10.87 11.52
N TYR A 14 -1.95 -10.25 12.21
CA TYR A 14 -1.82 -8.86 12.68
C TYR A 14 -0.87 -8.76 13.88
N ALA A 15 0.34 -8.30 13.65
CA ALA A 15 1.33 -8.01 14.70
C ALA A 15 0.94 -6.87 15.64
N MET A 16 -0.06 -6.04 15.28
CA MET A 16 -0.35 -4.78 16.00
C MET A 16 -0.78 -4.96 17.46
N GLU A 17 -1.30 -6.13 17.83
CA GLU A 17 -1.68 -6.46 19.21
C GLU A 17 -1.26 -7.87 19.64
N SER A 18 -0.30 -8.47 18.93
CA SER A 18 0.20 -9.80 19.23
C SER A 18 0.59 -9.89 20.70
N ALA A 19 0.05 -10.88 21.41
CA ALA A 19 0.44 -11.16 22.78
C ALA A 19 1.95 -11.44 22.88
N PHE A 20 2.53 -11.99 21.82
CA PHE A 20 3.96 -12.21 21.71
C PHE A 20 4.78 -10.92 21.87
N ILE A 21 4.41 -9.84 21.18
CA ILE A 21 5.13 -8.55 21.29
C ILE A 21 4.91 -7.92 22.66
N LYS A 22 3.70 -7.97 23.21
CA LYS A 22 3.38 -7.47 24.55
C LYS A 22 4.19 -8.21 25.61
N ASN A 23 4.25 -9.53 25.52
CA ASN A 23 5.02 -10.40 26.43
C ASN A 23 6.52 -10.10 26.32
N LEU A 24 7.04 -9.93 25.10
CA LEU A 24 8.45 -9.58 24.89
C LEU A 24 8.82 -8.23 25.54
N LEU A 25 7.93 -7.24 25.47
CA LEU A 25 8.12 -5.93 26.09
C LEU A 25 7.91 -5.93 27.60
N SER A 26 7.10 -6.84 28.15
CA SER A 26 6.87 -6.99 29.58
C SER A 26 7.90 -7.87 30.30
N GLY A 27 8.85 -8.47 29.55
CA GLY A 27 9.87 -9.36 30.09
C GLY A 27 9.47 -10.85 30.16
N GLU A 28 8.28 -11.20 29.65
CA GLU A 28 7.85 -12.58 29.46
C GLU A 28 8.41 -13.10 28.12
N VAL A 29 9.70 -13.43 28.12
CA VAL A 29 10.43 -13.76 26.91
C VAL A 29 10.39 -15.24 26.57
N PRO A 30 10.11 -15.63 25.31
CA PRO A 30 10.27 -17.00 24.82
C PRO A 30 11.72 -17.49 24.93
N ALA A 31 11.91 -18.81 24.83
CA ALA A 31 13.24 -19.43 24.94
C ALA A 31 14.28 -18.83 23.96
N SER A 32 13.86 -18.43 22.77
CA SER A 32 14.73 -17.81 21.77
C SER A 32 15.25 -16.42 22.16
N PHE A 33 14.62 -15.74 23.13
CA PHE A 33 14.90 -14.37 23.55
C PHE A 33 15.31 -14.26 25.03
N GLN A 34 15.80 -15.34 25.63
CA GLN A 34 16.23 -15.35 27.06
C GLN A 34 17.27 -14.26 27.35
N ASP A 35 18.08 -13.89 26.38
CA ASP A 35 19.05 -12.79 26.48
C ASP A 35 18.41 -11.41 26.70
N LEU A 36 17.09 -11.29 26.45
CA LEU A 36 16.32 -10.04 26.61
C LEU A 36 15.51 -10.02 27.93
N LYS A 37 15.56 -11.09 28.73
CA LYS A 37 14.93 -11.13 30.05
C LYS A 37 15.50 -10.00 30.90
N ASP A 38 14.64 -9.30 31.62
CA ASP A 38 14.98 -8.16 32.49
C ASP A 38 15.58 -6.94 31.78
N LYS A 39 15.45 -6.86 30.41
CA LYS A 39 15.86 -5.72 29.61
C LYS A 39 14.69 -4.85 29.19
N THR A 40 14.98 -3.55 29.01
CA THR A 40 13.99 -2.58 28.57
C THR A 40 13.91 -2.55 27.04
N GLY A 41 12.71 -2.79 26.51
CA GLY A 41 12.45 -2.73 25.07
C GLY A 41 11.73 -1.46 24.63
N ALA A 42 11.94 -1.05 23.39
CA ALA A 42 11.14 -0.02 22.76
C ALA A 42 10.47 -0.58 21.49
N PHE A 43 9.24 -0.14 21.23
CA PHE A 43 8.47 -0.59 20.08
C PHE A 43 8.23 0.57 19.09
N PHE A 44 8.90 0.50 17.97
CA PHE A 44 8.75 1.43 16.85
C PHE A 44 7.72 0.88 15.87
N SER A 45 6.53 1.48 15.85
CA SER A 45 5.43 1.07 14.97
C SER A 45 4.51 2.24 14.65
N THR A 46 3.70 2.10 13.61
CA THR A 46 2.64 3.06 13.27
C THR A 46 1.60 3.17 14.39
N SER A 47 1.27 2.07 15.08
CA SER A 47 0.34 2.10 16.22
C SER A 47 0.89 2.91 17.38
N THR A 48 2.18 2.78 17.67
CA THR A 48 2.86 3.59 18.69
C THR A 48 2.84 5.07 18.30
N LEU A 49 3.11 5.42 17.04
CA LEU A 49 3.02 6.80 16.54
C LEU A 49 1.62 7.36 16.70
N ASN A 50 0.61 6.61 16.27
CA ASN A 50 -0.80 7.02 16.37
C ASN A 50 -1.25 7.24 17.82
N ARG A 51 -0.73 6.46 18.77
CA ARG A 51 -0.96 6.69 20.20
C ARG A 51 -0.43 8.05 20.62
N PHE A 52 0.81 8.40 20.28
CA PHE A 52 1.37 9.72 20.62
C PHE A 52 0.63 10.87 19.94
N ILE A 53 0.20 10.70 18.69
CA ILE A 53 -0.63 11.69 17.98
C ILE A 53 -1.96 11.91 18.71
N ARG A 54 -2.56 10.84 19.23
CA ARG A 54 -3.81 10.89 19.99
C ARG A 54 -3.61 11.55 21.36
N GLU A 55 -2.54 11.18 22.08
CA GLU A 55 -2.19 11.82 23.37
C GLU A 55 -1.94 13.31 23.22
N GLU A 56 -1.24 13.74 22.16
CA GLU A 56 -1.09 15.17 21.84
C GLU A 56 -2.46 15.83 21.58
N ALA A 57 -3.37 15.15 20.85
CA ALA A 57 -4.66 15.71 20.50
C ALA A 57 -5.63 15.85 21.67
N ILE A 58 -5.57 14.93 22.65
CA ILE A 58 -6.52 14.84 23.78
C ILE A 58 -5.95 15.50 25.05
N HIS A 59 -4.66 15.32 25.29
CA HIS A 59 -4.01 15.69 26.55
C HIS A 59 -2.92 16.76 26.42
N ASP A 60 -2.75 17.35 25.21
CA ASP A 60 -1.68 18.32 24.92
C ASP A 60 -0.27 17.79 25.28
N ASP A 61 -0.05 16.48 25.11
CA ASP A 61 1.26 15.86 25.35
C ASP A 61 2.18 15.98 24.13
N TYR A 62 3.09 16.96 24.16
CA TYR A 62 4.08 17.21 23.11
C TYR A 62 5.40 16.46 23.31
N SER A 63 5.37 15.26 23.90
CA SER A 63 6.57 14.47 24.20
C SER A 63 7.41 14.13 22.96
N LEU A 64 6.80 13.96 21.77
CA LEU A 64 7.53 13.69 20.53
C LEU A 64 8.23 14.93 19.96
N THR A 65 7.63 16.10 20.05
CA THR A 65 8.15 17.33 19.43
C THR A 65 9.05 18.12 20.36
N LYS A 66 9.04 17.82 21.68
CA LYS A 66 9.78 18.54 22.74
C LYS A 66 9.58 20.06 22.73
N ASN A 67 8.75 20.57 21.84
CA ASN A 67 8.53 21.98 21.63
C ASN A 67 7.06 22.23 21.27
N ARG A 68 6.32 22.91 22.14
CA ARG A 68 4.89 23.23 21.95
C ARG A 68 4.60 24.12 20.73
N GLN A 69 5.63 24.57 20.00
CA GLN A 69 5.46 25.49 18.87
C GLN A 69 4.96 24.80 17.59
N ARG A 70 5.13 23.47 17.45
CA ARG A 70 4.70 22.75 16.24
C ARG A 70 4.13 21.39 16.63
N SER A 71 2.88 21.14 16.26
CA SER A 71 2.21 19.85 16.47
C SER A 71 2.80 18.76 15.56
N ILE A 72 2.93 17.53 16.09
CA ILE A 72 3.36 16.36 15.32
C ILE A 72 2.47 16.11 14.10
N ARG A 73 1.19 16.50 14.16
CA ARG A 73 0.22 16.36 13.07
C ARG A 73 0.55 17.21 11.84
N THR A 74 1.39 18.25 12.00
CA THR A 74 1.84 19.10 10.89
C THR A 74 3.12 18.62 10.23
N PHE A 75 3.71 17.54 10.75
CA PHE A 75 4.91 16.93 10.20
C PHE A 75 4.54 16.01 9.03
N SER A 76 5.45 15.87 8.05
CA SER A 76 5.34 14.82 7.05
C SER A 76 5.41 13.43 7.71
N SER A 77 4.93 12.39 7.04
CA SER A 77 4.97 11.02 7.55
C SER A 77 6.40 10.57 7.92
N GLY A 78 7.39 10.95 7.14
CA GLY A 78 8.80 10.69 7.43
C GLY A 78 9.30 11.44 8.66
N GLU A 79 8.98 12.74 8.80
CA GLU A 79 9.32 13.53 9.99
C GLU A 79 8.68 12.97 11.26
N GLN A 80 7.41 12.54 11.18
CA GLN A 80 6.69 11.92 12.29
C GLN A 80 7.39 10.63 12.77
N LYS A 81 7.75 9.75 11.83
CA LYS A 81 8.47 8.50 12.14
C LYS A 81 9.85 8.78 12.74
N MET A 82 10.60 9.75 12.20
CA MET A 82 11.89 10.12 12.74
C MET A 82 11.80 10.76 14.13
N ALA A 83 10.76 11.55 14.41
CA ALA A 83 10.51 12.08 15.74
C ALA A 83 10.24 10.96 16.75
N LEU A 84 9.37 9.99 16.40
CA LEU A 84 9.13 8.81 17.23
C LEU A 84 10.42 8.01 17.47
N PHE A 85 11.21 7.74 16.40
CA PHE A 85 12.46 7.01 16.50
C PHE A 85 13.43 7.66 17.48
N ASN A 86 13.65 8.96 17.34
CA ASN A 86 14.52 9.72 18.25
C ASN A 86 14.00 9.73 19.69
N HIS A 87 12.68 9.84 19.89
CA HIS A 87 12.05 9.80 21.20
C HIS A 87 12.27 8.44 21.88
N LEU A 88 12.05 7.33 21.15
CA LEU A 88 12.26 5.99 21.69
C LEU A 88 13.73 5.75 22.09
N LEU A 89 14.68 6.17 21.25
CA LEU A 89 16.11 6.06 21.54
C LEU A 89 16.55 6.93 22.72
N SER A 90 15.91 8.08 22.95
CA SER A 90 16.24 8.96 24.09
C SER A 90 15.97 8.30 25.47
N LYS A 91 15.18 7.23 25.49
CA LYS A 91 14.89 6.41 26.69
C LYS A 91 15.96 5.33 26.95
N ASN A 92 17.01 5.26 26.11
CA ASN A 92 18.10 4.29 26.17
C ASN A 92 17.61 2.83 26.31
N PRO A 93 16.79 2.32 25.38
CA PRO A 93 16.33 0.93 25.44
C PRO A 93 17.49 -0.04 25.19
N ASP A 94 17.41 -1.24 25.79
CA ASP A 94 18.37 -2.32 25.56
C ASP A 94 18.12 -3.06 24.26
N PHE A 95 16.87 -3.05 23.77
CA PHE A 95 16.50 -3.61 22.46
C PHE A 95 15.39 -2.80 21.81
N LEU A 96 15.33 -2.89 20.49
CA LEU A 96 14.37 -2.19 19.66
C LEU A 96 13.58 -3.17 18.79
N ILE A 97 12.26 -3.14 18.89
CA ILE A 97 11.37 -3.86 17.99
C ILE A 97 10.90 -2.87 16.92
N LEU A 98 11.06 -3.26 15.65
CA LEU A 98 10.69 -2.49 14.47
C LEU A 98 9.51 -3.17 13.78
N ASP A 99 8.37 -2.53 13.69
CA ASP A 99 7.26 -2.96 12.86
C ASP A 99 7.06 -1.94 11.74
N ASN A 100 7.28 -2.38 10.51
CA ASN A 100 7.10 -1.58 9.31
C ASN A 100 7.89 -0.25 9.33
N ALA A 101 9.14 -0.33 9.81
CA ALA A 101 9.97 0.86 10.10
C ALA A 101 10.26 1.72 8.87
N VAL A 102 10.46 1.09 7.71
CA VAL A 102 10.89 1.75 6.47
C VAL A 102 9.74 2.19 5.57
N ASP A 103 8.54 1.82 5.92
CA ASP A 103 7.34 2.10 5.15
C ASP A 103 7.00 3.60 5.12
N MET A 104 6.50 4.11 3.99
CA MET A 104 6.15 5.52 3.78
C MET A 104 7.32 6.53 3.95
N LEU A 105 8.57 6.06 4.04
CA LEU A 105 9.72 6.95 4.03
C LEU A 105 10.11 7.30 2.59
N ASP A 106 10.55 8.54 2.37
CA ASP A 106 11.24 8.88 1.13
C ASP A 106 12.62 8.20 1.07
N GLN A 107 13.23 8.22 -0.10
CA GLN A 107 14.47 7.48 -0.35
C GLN A 107 15.64 7.96 0.55
N ASP A 108 15.66 9.25 0.88
CA ASP A 108 16.68 9.83 1.75
C ASP A 108 16.46 9.45 3.21
N ALA A 109 15.23 9.56 3.72
CA ALA A 109 14.86 9.15 5.08
C ALA A 109 15.03 7.64 5.28
N HIS A 110 14.69 6.83 4.27
CA HIS A 110 14.92 5.39 4.26
C HIS A 110 16.42 5.06 4.40
N THR A 111 17.25 5.69 3.60
CA THR A 111 18.72 5.49 3.64
C THR A 111 19.30 5.91 4.99
N GLN A 112 18.89 7.08 5.50
CA GLN A 112 19.32 7.57 6.81
C GLN A 112 18.90 6.64 7.96
N LEU A 113 17.65 6.17 7.96
CA LEU A 113 17.18 5.24 8.99
C LEU A 113 17.96 3.94 8.95
N ARG A 114 18.21 3.39 7.76
CA ARG A 114 18.98 2.15 7.57
C ARG A 114 20.41 2.27 8.11
N LEU A 115 21.12 3.34 7.78
CA LEU A 115 22.48 3.60 8.30
C LEU A 115 22.49 3.74 9.83
N ARG A 116 21.49 4.40 10.39
CA ARG A 116 21.34 4.52 11.85
C ARG A 116 21.08 3.16 12.50
N LEU A 117 20.23 2.33 11.90
CA LEU A 117 19.94 0.97 12.41
C LEU A 117 21.18 0.07 12.34
N GLU A 118 21.99 0.18 11.29
CA GLU A 118 23.30 -0.50 11.20
C GLU A 118 24.21 -0.11 12.37
N THR A 119 24.38 1.18 12.62
CA THR A 119 25.19 1.67 13.75
C THR A 119 24.64 1.22 15.11
N LEU A 120 23.31 1.22 15.28
CA LEU A 120 22.66 0.79 16.51
C LEU A 120 22.79 -0.72 16.73
N SER A 121 22.85 -1.52 15.67
CA SER A 121 23.01 -2.98 15.75
C SER A 121 24.28 -3.41 16.47
N GLU A 122 25.33 -2.58 16.50
CA GLU A 122 26.54 -2.85 17.24
C GLU A 122 26.36 -2.76 18.77
N ARG A 123 25.34 -2.02 19.23
CA ARG A 123 25.15 -1.68 20.65
C ARG A 123 23.93 -2.31 21.28
N MET A 124 22.88 -2.56 20.51
CA MET A 124 21.62 -3.11 20.99
C MET A 124 21.08 -4.21 20.09
N THR A 125 20.22 -5.07 20.62
CA THR A 125 19.50 -6.06 19.82
C THR A 125 18.38 -5.37 19.03
N ILE A 126 18.31 -5.68 17.74
CA ILE A 126 17.23 -5.22 16.85
C ILE A 126 16.38 -6.42 16.46
N ILE A 127 15.08 -6.28 16.62
CA ILE A 127 14.07 -7.26 16.24
C ILE A 127 13.18 -6.60 15.20
N GLN A 128 13.23 -7.09 13.99
CA GLN A 128 12.42 -6.57 12.90
C GLN A 128 11.23 -7.49 12.65
N ILE A 129 10.03 -6.97 12.73
CA ILE A 129 8.84 -7.62 12.18
C ILE A 129 8.80 -7.27 10.70
N PHE A 130 8.75 -8.26 9.83
CA PHE A 130 8.74 -8.09 8.40
C PHE A 130 7.60 -8.87 7.77
N ARG A 131 7.13 -8.38 6.64
CA ARG A 131 6.10 -9.00 5.81
C ARG A 131 6.65 -9.40 4.45
N ARG A 132 7.68 -8.70 3.97
CA ARG A 132 8.38 -8.95 2.71
C ARG A 132 9.85 -9.25 2.93
N LYS A 133 10.34 -10.28 2.25
CA LYS A 133 11.74 -10.73 2.38
C LYS A 133 12.75 -9.67 1.96
N ASP A 134 12.40 -8.83 1.00
CA ASP A 134 13.27 -7.77 0.49
C ASP A 134 13.40 -6.58 1.46
N GLU A 135 12.58 -6.53 2.51
CA GLU A 135 12.63 -5.50 3.56
C GLU A 135 13.56 -5.86 4.72
N ILE A 136 14.02 -7.12 4.80
CA ILE A 136 14.85 -7.59 5.92
C ILE A 136 16.19 -6.85 5.93
N LEU A 137 16.54 -6.30 7.08
CA LEU A 137 17.79 -5.58 7.29
C LEU A 137 19.00 -6.53 7.11
N PRO A 138 20.04 -6.12 6.39
CA PRO A 138 21.12 -7.03 5.94
C PRO A 138 21.98 -7.62 7.07
N PHE A 139 22.00 -7.00 8.24
CA PHE A 139 22.72 -7.51 9.41
C PHE A 139 21.95 -8.56 10.22
N ILE A 140 20.67 -8.81 9.92
CA ILE A 140 19.84 -9.80 10.58
C ILE A 140 20.15 -11.20 10.04
N ARG A 141 20.45 -12.12 10.96
CA ARG A 141 20.82 -13.50 10.64
C ARG A 141 19.89 -14.57 11.20
N HIS A 142 19.05 -14.20 12.17
CA HIS A 142 18.11 -15.11 12.79
C HIS A 142 16.69 -14.76 12.37
N ILE A 143 15.88 -15.80 12.17
CA ILE A 143 14.48 -15.66 11.80
C ILE A 143 13.60 -16.44 12.74
N LEU A 144 12.41 -15.89 12.97
CA LEU A 144 11.34 -16.53 13.72
C LEU A 144 10.06 -16.40 12.90
N TYR A 145 9.38 -17.53 12.72
CA TYR A 145 8.09 -17.58 12.05
C TYR A 145 7.00 -17.78 13.10
N LEU A 146 6.05 -16.84 13.14
CA LEU A 146 4.89 -16.90 14.02
C LEU A 146 3.64 -17.29 13.21
N GLN A 147 2.82 -18.15 13.80
CA GLN A 147 1.46 -18.39 13.36
C GLN A 147 0.52 -18.09 14.54
N GLY A 148 -0.12 -16.93 14.48
CA GLY A 148 -0.71 -16.33 15.67
C GLY A 148 0.36 -16.03 16.73
N ASP A 149 0.11 -16.38 17.98
CA ASP A 149 1.09 -16.18 19.07
C ASP A 149 2.08 -17.35 19.25
N SER A 150 2.05 -18.35 18.36
CA SER A 150 2.88 -19.56 18.47
C SER A 150 4.09 -19.50 17.55
N VAL A 151 5.27 -19.82 18.09
CA VAL A 151 6.50 -19.97 17.31
C VAL A 151 6.46 -21.30 16.56
N VAL A 152 6.42 -21.24 15.23
CA VAL A 152 6.41 -22.42 14.36
C VAL A 152 7.82 -22.80 13.92
N VAL A 153 8.65 -21.81 13.58
CA VAL A 153 10.03 -22.01 13.14
C VAL A 153 10.93 -20.97 13.82
N SER A 154 12.08 -21.44 14.30
CA SER A 154 13.17 -20.58 14.79
C SER A 154 14.46 -21.09 14.20
N GLY A 155 15.23 -20.25 13.51
CA GLY A 155 16.43 -20.69 12.82
C GLY A 155 17.28 -19.56 12.23
N THR A 156 18.15 -19.91 11.29
CA THR A 156 18.94 -18.96 10.52
C THR A 156 18.20 -18.52 9.25
N MET A 157 18.59 -17.37 8.70
CA MET A 157 18.07 -16.89 7.42
C MET A 157 18.31 -17.86 6.26
N GLU A 158 19.36 -18.68 6.33
CA GLU A 158 19.66 -19.71 5.33
C GLU A 158 18.60 -20.82 5.35
N ALA A 159 18.27 -21.34 6.53
CA ALA A 159 17.21 -22.34 6.69
C ALA A 159 15.84 -21.82 6.20
N TYR A 160 15.54 -20.54 6.41
CA TYR A 160 14.29 -19.93 5.93
C TYR A 160 14.26 -19.80 4.40
N ARG A 161 15.38 -19.45 3.76
CA ARG A 161 15.45 -19.36 2.30
C ARG A 161 15.12 -20.69 1.63
N ASP A 162 15.49 -21.81 2.24
CA ASP A 162 15.19 -23.14 1.74
C ASP A 162 13.71 -23.50 1.89
N LEU A 163 13.10 -23.18 3.02
CA LEU A 163 11.67 -23.37 3.25
C LEU A 163 10.78 -22.49 2.34
N SER A 164 11.29 -21.34 1.91
CA SER A 164 10.52 -20.34 1.17
C SER A 164 10.66 -20.40 -0.34
N LYS A 165 11.35 -21.41 -0.88
CA LYS A 165 11.53 -21.62 -2.34
C LYS A 165 10.27 -22.10 -3.05
N GLU A 166 9.26 -22.59 -2.34
CA GLU A 166 8.08 -23.26 -2.87
C GLU A 166 6.78 -22.48 -2.65
N ILE A 167 6.77 -21.18 -2.94
CA ILE A 167 5.47 -20.49 -3.10
C ILE A 167 5.04 -20.74 -4.54
N GLU A 168 4.18 -21.74 -4.74
CA GLU A 168 3.53 -21.94 -6.04
C GLU A 168 2.76 -20.67 -6.43
N PRO A 169 2.78 -20.29 -7.72
CA PRO A 169 2.02 -19.14 -8.18
C PRO A 169 0.52 -19.36 -7.91
N PHE A 170 -0.07 -18.46 -7.17
CA PHE A 170 -1.50 -18.53 -6.88
C PHE A 170 -2.32 -18.32 -8.17
N SER A 171 -3.42 -19.03 -8.31
CA SER A 171 -4.35 -18.87 -9.43
C SER A 171 -5.80 -18.86 -8.96
N PHE A 172 -6.60 -17.97 -9.53
CA PHE A 172 -8.04 -17.93 -9.28
C PHE A 172 -8.78 -18.85 -10.25
N ASN A 173 -9.65 -19.69 -9.71
CA ASN A 173 -10.59 -20.48 -10.47
C ASN A 173 -11.84 -19.66 -10.81
N GLY A 174 -12.49 -20.00 -11.94
CA GLY A 174 -13.68 -19.29 -12.42
C GLY A 174 -13.34 -18.17 -13.42
N GLU A 175 -14.34 -17.62 -14.07
CA GLU A 175 -14.24 -16.56 -15.07
C GLU A 175 -14.49 -15.18 -14.41
N ILE A 176 -13.98 -14.12 -15.01
CA ILE A 176 -14.33 -12.75 -14.60
C ILE A 176 -15.84 -12.57 -14.81
N PRO A 177 -16.61 -12.12 -13.79
CA PRO A 177 -18.04 -11.89 -13.93
C PRO A 177 -18.36 -10.92 -15.07
N PRO A 178 -19.54 -11.03 -15.72
CA PRO A 178 -19.88 -10.22 -16.88
C PRO A 178 -20.00 -8.73 -16.54
N ALA A 179 -19.83 -7.87 -17.55
CA ALA A 179 -20.04 -6.43 -17.40
C ALA A 179 -21.53 -6.12 -17.15
N SER A 180 -21.81 -5.25 -16.17
CA SER A 180 -23.15 -4.74 -15.90
C SER A 180 -23.51 -3.52 -16.72
N VAL A 181 -22.51 -2.82 -17.28
CA VAL A 181 -22.64 -1.61 -18.07
C VAL A 181 -21.78 -1.75 -19.31
N GLU A 182 -22.31 -1.40 -20.46
CA GLU A 182 -21.54 -1.23 -21.68
C GLU A 182 -21.20 0.25 -21.83
N PHE A 183 -19.92 0.58 -21.86
CA PHE A 183 -19.47 1.93 -22.17
C PHE A 183 -19.52 2.17 -23.67
N GLU A 184 -19.95 3.38 -24.09
CA GLU A 184 -19.88 3.78 -25.49
C GLU A 184 -18.46 3.64 -26.05
N PRO A 185 -18.31 3.40 -27.37
CA PRO A 185 -17.00 3.35 -27.99
C PRO A 185 -16.19 4.62 -27.71
N MET A 186 -15.05 4.46 -27.08
CA MET A 186 -14.16 5.57 -26.74
C MET A 186 -13.03 5.69 -27.77
N ALA A 187 -12.43 6.87 -27.84
CA ALA A 187 -11.22 7.09 -28.62
C ALA A 187 -10.03 6.29 -28.07
N ASP A 188 -9.05 6.03 -28.92
CA ASP A 188 -7.76 5.47 -28.58
C ASP A 188 -6.68 6.48 -28.96
N PRO A 189 -5.78 6.87 -28.05
CA PRO A 189 -5.58 6.37 -26.67
C PRO A 189 -6.66 6.85 -25.68
N LEU A 190 -6.84 6.08 -24.57
CA LEU A 190 -7.72 6.47 -23.48
C LEU A 190 -7.21 7.69 -22.73
N VAL A 191 -5.87 7.76 -22.53
CA VAL A 191 -5.20 8.87 -21.86
C VAL A 191 -3.98 9.27 -22.67
N ARG A 192 -3.78 10.58 -22.90
CA ARG A 192 -2.58 11.09 -23.54
C ARG A 192 -2.11 12.37 -22.87
N PHE A 193 -0.90 12.31 -22.33
CA PHE A 193 -0.12 13.48 -21.91
C PHE A 193 0.84 13.88 -23.03
N LYS A 194 0.85 15.15 -23.40
CA LYS A 194 1.78 15.69 -24.39
C LYS A 194 2.45 16.94 -23.85
N ASN A 195 3.74 16.83 -23.52
CA ASN A 195 4.57 17.89 -22.95
C ASN A 195 3.96 18.55 -21.69
N VAL A 196 3.33 17.74 -20.83
CA VAL A 196 2.65 18.24 -19.64
C VAL A 196 3.68 18.56 -18.54
N SER A 197 3.58 19.76 -17.98
CA SER A 197 4.45 20.20 -16.88
C SER A 197 3.60 20.78 -15.73
N VAL A 198 3.99 20.45 -14.49
CA VAL A 198 3.21 20.85 -13.31
C VAL A 198 4.15 21.46 -12.27
N GLU A 199 3.70 22.59 -11.70
CA GLU A 199 4.42 23.34 -10.68
C GLU A 199 3.49 23.70 -9.53
N TYR A 200 3.99 23.61 -8.28
CA TYR A 200 3.34 24.06 -7.08
C TYR A 200 4.29 24.98 -6.28
N GLY A 201 3.86 26.19 -5.98
CA GLY A 201 4.63 27.12 -5.15
C GLY A 201 6.06 27.38 -5.64
N GLY A 202 6.26 27.47 -6.96
CA GLY A 202 7.59 27.68 -7.57
C GLY A 202 8.44 26.40 -7.71
N LYS A 203 7.97 25.27 -7.18
CA LYS A 203 8.65 23.98 -7.33
C LYS A 203 8.02 23.16 -8.47
N LYS A 204 8.80 22.88 -9.50
CA LYS A 204 8.38 21.97 -10.58
C LYS A 204 8.35 20.54 -10.04
N ILE A 205 7.22 19.87 -10.23
CA ILE A 205 7.00 18.48 -9.86
C ILE A 205 7.14 17.58 -11.10
N LEU A 206 6.51 17.96 -12.21
CA LEU A 206 6.55 17.24 -13.48
C LEU A 206 7.12 18.14 -14.56
N ASN A 207 7.94 17.59 -15.45
CA ASN A 207 8.57 18.31 -16.54
C ASN A 207 8.44 17.53 -17.86
N ASN A 208 7.77 18.13 -18.85
CA ASN A 208 7.60 17.60 -20.21
C ASN A 208 7.13 16.14 -20.25
N ILE A 209 6.14 15.79 -19.46
CA ILE A 209 5.58 14.44 -19.45
C ILE A 209 4.89 14.16 -20.80
N CYS A 210 5.33 13.07 -21.44
CA CYS A 210 4.72 12.48 -22.63
C CYS A 210 4.40 11.03 -22.32
N TRP A 211 3.09 10.69 -22.32
CA TRP A 211 2.66 9.33 -22.01
C TRP A 211 1.32 9.06 -22.70
N GLU A 212 1.23 7.93 -23.39
CA GLU A 212 -0.02 7.46 -24.01
C GLU A 212 -0.40 6.12 -23.41
N ILE A 213 -1.65 6.00 -23.02
CA ILE A 213 -2.25 4.76 -22.49
C ILE A 213 -3.35 4.36 -23.44
N LYS A 214 -3.15 3.26 -24.16
CA LYS A 214 -4.11 2.72 -25.14
C LYS A 214 -5.06 1.74 -24.49
N LYS A 215 -6.14 1.42 -25.19
CA LYS A 215 -7.09 0.40 -24.76
C LYS A 215 -6.42 -0.96 -24.63
N GLY A 216 -6.68 -1.63 -23.52
CA GLY A 216 -6.13 -2.95 -23.25
C GLY A 216 -4.67 -2.96 -22.81
N ASP A 217 -4.03 -1.80 -22.71
CA ASP A 217 -2.66 -1.73 -22.18
C ASP A 217 -2.63 -2.13 -20.71
N PHE A 218 -1.49 -2.70 -20.31
CA PHE A 218 -1.16 -2.88 -18.92
C PHE A 218 0.16 -2.17 -18.60
N TRP A 219 0.05 -1.03 -17.94
CA TRP A 219 1.19 -0.19 -17.55
C TRP A 219 1.54 -0.37 -16.08
N GLN A 220 2.83 -0.41 -15.78
CA GLN A 220 3.34 -0.15 -14.44
C GLN A 220 3.94 1.25 -14.38
N LEU A 221 3.35 2.15 -13.57
CA LEU A 221 3.91 3.47 -13.27
C LEU A 221 4.82 3.35 -12.04
N THR A 222 6.10 3.61 -12.23
CA THR A 222 7.12 3.52 -11.17
C THR A 222 7.79 4.88 -10.92
N GLY A 223 8.50 4.96 -9.80
CA GLY A 223 9.31 6.12 -9.41
C GLY A 223 9.35 6.29 -7.89
N PRO A 224 10.36 6.98 -7.37
CA PRO A 224 10.52 7.21 -5.93
C PRO A 224 9.37 8.05 -5.35
N ASN A 225 9.27 8.08 -4.02
CA ASN A 225 8.30 8.94 -3.35
C ASN A 225 8.61 10.40 -3.68
N GLY A 226 7.56 11.20 -3.89
CA GLY A 226 7.69 12.60 -4.32
C GLY A 226 8.03 12.81 -5.81
N SER A 227 8.15 11.75 -6.63
CA SER A 227 8.39 11.88 -8.08
C SER A 227 7.19 12.42 -8.88
N GLY A 228 6.01 12.57 -8.27
CA GLY A 228 4.83 13.10 -8.95
C GLY A 228 3.84 12.03 -9.45
N LYS A 229 3.96 10.75 -9.04
CA LYS A 229 3.00 9.69 -9.39
C LYS A 229 1.56 10.10 -9.06
N THR A 230 1.30 10.51 -7.82
CA THR A 230 -0.02 10.97 -7.38
C THR A 230 -0.49 12.21 -8.16
N THR A 231 0.44 13.10 -8.56
CA THR A 231 0.10 14.25 -9.41
C THR A 231 -0.42 13.80 -10.77
N LEU A 232 0.25 12.84 -11.43
CA LEU A 232 -0.24 12.25 -12.68
C LEU A 232 -1.60 11.57 -12.51
N LEU A 233 -1.75 10.75 -11.47
CA LEU A 233 -3.01 10.04 -11.22
C LEU A 233 -4.16 11.01 -10.98
N THR A 234 -3.96 12.04 -10.17
CA THR A 234 -5.00 13.05 -9.89
C THR A 234 -5.34 13.88 -11.12
N MET A 235 -4.42 14.03 -12.08
CA MET A 235 -4.73 14.63 -13.39
C MET A 235 -5.62 13.71 -14.22
N VAL A 236 -5.38 12.40 -14.23
CA VAL A 236 -6.19 11.40 -14.94
C VAL A 236 -7.59 11.28 -14.31
N THR A 237 -7.71 11.26 -12.99
CA THR A 237 -9.02 11.19 -12.30
C THR A 237 -9.79 12.52 -12.35
N GLY A 238 -9.17 13.57 -12.86
CA GLY A 238 -9.78 14.88 -13.00
C GLY A 238 -9.77 15.74 -11.72
N ASP A 239 -9.17 15.24 -10.63
CA ASP A 239 -9.14 15.93 -9.33
C ASP A 239 -8.08 17.04 -9.27
N ASN A 240 -7.11 17.05 -10.19
CA ASN A 240 -6.03 18.02 -10.18
C ASN A 240 -6.34 19.28 -11.02
N PRO A 241 -6.44 20.46 -10.40
CA PRO A 241 -6.71 21.70 -11.15
C PRO A 241 -5.58 22.07 -12.12
N LYS A 242 -4.35 21.59 -11.93
CA LYS A 242 -3.23 21.83 -12.85
C LYS A 242 -3.35 21.06 -14.17
N ALA A 243 -4.35 20.19 -14.31
CA ALA A 243 -4.69 19.53 -15.58
C ALA A 243 -5.32 20.49 -16.60
N TYR A 244 -5.98 21.56 -16.13
CA TYR A 244 -6.55 22.56 -17.01
C TYR A 244 -5.46 23.35 -17.75
N GLY A 245 -5.70 23.60 -19.05
CA GLY A 245 -4.75 24.32 -19.90
C GLY A 245 -3.57 23.48 -20.41
N GLN A 246 -3.43 22.23 -19.95
CA GLN A 246 -2.42 21.30 -20.45
C GLN A 246 -2.89 20.57 -21.72
N ASP A 247 -1.96 20.00 -22.49
CA ASP A 247 -2.30 19.09 -23.59
C ASP A 247 -2.50 17.66 -23.03
N LEU A 248 -3.66 17.49 -22.37
CA LEU A 248 -4.12 16.27 -21.76
C LEU A 248 -5.44 15.83 -22.38
N LEU A 249 -5.45 14.64 -22.98
CA LEU A 249 -6.66 13.98 -23.44
C LEU A 249 -7.07 12.89 -22.44
N LEU A 250 -8.36 12.85 -22.10
CA LEU A 250 -8.98 11.81 -21.28
C LEU A 250 -10.19 11.27 -22.04
N PHE A 251 -10.17 9.98 -22.34
CA PHE A 251 -11.26 9.28 -23.04
C PHE A 251 -11.73 10.00 -24.34
N GLY A 252 -10.75 10.52 -25.09
CA GLY A 252 -10.97 11.21 -26.37
C GLY A 252 -11.34 12.68 -26.26
N ARG A 253 -11.47 13.25 -25.06
CA ARG A 253 -11.75 14.68 -24.85
C ARG A 253 -10.57 15.40 -24.23
N LYS A 254 -10.31 16.62 -24.67
CA LYS A 254 -9.26 17.46 -24.06
C LYS A 254 -9.74 17.92 -22.68
N LYS A 255 -8.88 17.80 -21.66
CA LYS A 255 -9.23 18.25 -20.31
C LYS A 255 -9.57 19.74 -20.29
N GLY A 256 -10.76 20.07 -19.78
CA GLY A 256 -11.30 21.43 -19.74
C GLY A 256 -12.14 21.81 -20.94
N SER A 257 -12.58 20.85 -21.78
CA SER A 257 -13.48 21.10 -22.92
C SER A 257 -14.98 21.01 -22.59
N GLY A 258 -15.32 20.95 -21.29
CA GLY A 258 -16.70 20.91 -20.80
C GLY A 258 -17.13 19.57 -20.20
N GLU A 259 -16.21 18.60 -20.12
CA GLU A 259 -16.46 17.32 -19.43
C GLU A 259 -16.61 17.53 -17.92
N SER A 260 -17.56 16.83 -17.31
CA SER A 260 -17.69 16.80 -15.85
C SER A 260 -16.69 15.84 -15.24
N ILE A 261 -16.31 16.09 -13.97
CA ILE A 261 -15.45 15.19 -13.22
C ILE A 261 -16.13 13.82 -13.00
N TRP A 262 -17.44 13.78 -12.93
CA TRP A 262 -18.23 12.57 -12.76
C TRP A 262 -18.17 11.69 -14.01
N GLU A 263 -18.27 12.28 -15.22
CA GLU A 263 -18.11 11.55 -16.48
C GLU A 263 -16.73 10.92 -16.64
N ILE A 264 -15.70 11.51 -16.06
CA ILE A 264 -14.36 10.95 -16.01
C ILE A 264 -14.31 9.79 -15.00
N LYS A 265 -14.79 10.01 -13.77
CA LYS A 265 -14.73 9.02 -12.68
C LYS A 265 -15.57 7.78 -12.97
N GLU A 266 -16.69 7.92 -13.67
CA GLU A 266 -17.52 6.80 -14.10
C GLU A 266 -16.72 5.78 -14.95
N LYS A 267 -15.77 6.26 -15.77
CA LYS A 267 -14.91 5.44 -16.65
C LYS A 267 -13.67 4.89 -15.96
N ILE A 268 -13.48 5.19 -14.68
CA ILE A 268 -12.29 4.80 -13.94
C ILE A 268 -12.68 3.94 -12.75
N GLY A 269 -12.07 2.76 -12.64
CA GLY A 269 -11.96 2.03 -11.38
C GLY A 269 -10.71 2.52 -10.64
N TYR A 270 -10.84 2.93 -9.39
CA TYR A 270 -9.71 3.45 -8.63
C TYR A 270 -9.57 2.73 -7.28
N VAL A 271 -8.36 2.26 -6.99
CA VAL A 271 -8.02 1.62 -5.72
C VAL A 271 -6.77 2.29 -5.16
N THR A 272 -6.82 2.69 -3.90
CA THR A 272 -5.69 3.25 -3.16
C THR A 272 -5.75 2.76 -1.70
N PRO A 273 -4.62 2.62 -0.98
CA PRO A 273 -4.59 2.20 0.42
C PRO A 273 -5.45 3.08 1.35
N SER A 274 -5.55 4.37 1.06
CA SER A 274 -6.39 5.29 1.85
C SER A 274 -7.89 4.92 1.85
N MET A 275 -8.35 4.15 0.87
CA MET A 275 -9.75 3.70 0.82
C MET A 275 -10.12 2.77 1.98
N THR A 276 -9.18 1.99 2.52
CA THR A 276 -9.45 1.15 3.69
C THR A 276 -9.85 2.00 4.90
N VAL A 277 -9.25 3.19 5.05
CA VAL A 277 -9.58 4.14 6.12
C VAL A 277 -10.88 4.88 5.83
N LEU A 278 -11.11 5.29 4.56
CA LEU A 278 -12.34 5.99 4.15
C LEU A 278 -13.58 5.12 4.31
N PHE A 279 -13.46 3.80 4.12
CA PHE A 279 -14.54 2.84 4.28
C PHE A 279 -14.67 2.24 5.68
N ASN A 280 -14.14 2.90 6.70
CA ASN A 280 -14.14 2.46 8.10
C ASN A 280 -15.53 2.51 8.76
N GLY A 281 -16.60 2.44 7.97
CA GLY A 281 -17.99 2.36 8.41
C GLY A 281 -18.51 0.92 8.48
N ASN A 282 -19.74 0.75 8.94
CA ASN A 282 -20.44 -0.53 9.00
C ASN A 282 -20.89 -0.99 7.59
N HIS A 283 -19.94 -1.37 6.75
CA HIS A 283 -20.19 -1.90 5.42
C HIS A 283 -19.86 -3.39 5.37
N THR A 284 -20.82 -4.20 4.94
CA THR A 284 -20.52 -5.61 4.65
C THR A 284 -19.71 -5.74 3.37
N VAL A 285 -19.00 -6.85 3.21
CA VAL A 285 -18.23 -7.17 1.99
C VAL A 285 -19.12 -7.03 0.75
N LYS A 286 -20.35 -7.58 0.80
CA LYS A 286 -21.30 -7.47 -0.32
C LYS A 286 -21.65 -6.01 -0.62
N ASN A 287 -21.96 -5.21 0.39
CA ASN A 287 -22.29 -3.79 0.19
C ASN A 287 -21.11 -2.99 -0.35
N MET A 288 -19.88 -3.35 0.06
CA MET A 288 -18.66 -2.73 -0.48
C MET A 288 -18.53 -2.98 -1.97
N VAL A 289 -18.67 -4.22 -2.42
CA VAL A 289 -18.56 -4.54 -3.86
C VAL A 289 -19.69 -3.88 -4.66
N VAL A 290 -20.95 -3.96 -4.20
CA VAL A 290 -22.11 -3.31 -4.85
C VAL A 290 -21.90 -1.80 -4.98
N SER A 291 -21.31 -1.13 -3.98
CA SER A 291 -21.09 0.33 -3.99
C SER A 291 -20.22 0.80 -5.17
N GLY A 292 -19.45 -0.12 -5.75
CA GLY A 292 -18.64 0.16 -6.95
C GLY A 292 -19.46 0.48 -8.20
N LEU A 293 -20.69 0.00 -8.29
CA LEU A 293 -21.60 0.35 -9.40
C LEU A 293 -22.04 1.82 -9.37
N TYR A 294 -21.95 2.46 -8.23
CA TYR A 294 -22.42 3.84 -8.02
C TYR A 294 -21.31 4.83 -7.70
N ASP A 295 -20.05 4.38 -7.70
CA ASP A 295 -18.88 5.18 -7.31
C ASP A 295 -19.05 5.90 -5.96
N SER A 296 -19.84 5.31 -5.04
CA SER A 296 -20.20 5.93 -3.77
C SER A 296 -19.47 5.29 -2.59
N ILE A 297 -19.29 6.06 -1.51
CA ILE A 297 -18.88 5.53 -0.21
C ILE A 297 -20.15 5.06 0.49
N GLY A 298 -20.42 3.74 0.42
CA GLY A 298 -21.63 3.13 0.98
C GLY A 298 -22.79 3.01 0.01
N GLN A 299 -23.85 2.40 0.51
CA GLN A 299 -25.01 2.06 -0.30
C GLN A 299 -26.15 3.05 -0.01
N TYR A 300 -26.45 3.92 -0.97
CA TYR A 300 -27.51 4.94 -0.84
C TYR A 300 -28.83 4.54 -1.46
N ARG A 301 -28.87 3.45 -2.24
CA ARG A 301 -30.09 2.87 -2.77
C ARG A 301 -30.09 1.35 -2.57
N LYS A 302 -31.27 0.76 -2.56
CA LYS A 302 -31.39 -0.71 -2.55
C LYS A 302 -30.94 -1.24 -3.91
N PRO A 303 -29.94 -2.15 -3.97
CA PRO A 303 -29.53 -2.76 -5.22
C PRO A 303 -30.62 -3.67 -5.78
N SER A 304 -30.62 -3.83 -7.10
CA SER A 304 -31.45 -4.82 -7.77
C SER A 304 -30.94 -6.24 -7.46
N PRO A 305 -31.78 -7.29 -7.63
CA PRO A 305 -31.31 -8.67 -7.50
C PRO A 305 -30.14 -9.01 -8.42
N PHE A 306 -30.11 -8.45 -9.63
CA PHE A 306 -29.01 -8.63 -10.57
C PHE A 306 -27.70 -8.02 -10.05
N GLU A 307 -27.74 -6.79 -9.52
CA GLU A 307 -26.56 -6.12 -8.95
C GLU A 307 -26.01 -6.86 -7.72
N GLU A 308 -26.92 -7.42 -6.91
CA GLU A 308 -26.52 -8.27 -5.76
C GLU A 308 -25.88 -9.57 -6.21
N ASP A 309 -26.41 -10.22 -7.23
CA ASP A 309 -25.88 -11.46 -7.77
C ASP A 309 -24.49 -11.23 -8.41
N LEU A 310 -24.33 -10.16 -9.18
CA LEU A 310 -23.06 -9.77 -9.77
C LEU A 310 -21.99 -9.53 -8.69
N ALA A 311 -22.34 -8.84 -7.62
CA ALA A 311 -21.44 -8.65 -6.49
C ALA A 311 -21.07 -9.97 -5.82
N CYS A 312 -22.02 -10.90 -5.70
CA CYS A 312 -21.77 -12.24 -5.18
C CYS A 312 -20.79 -13.02 -6.06
N GLN A 313 -20.92 -12.94 -7.39
CA GLN A 313 -20.00 -13.59 -8.33
C GLN A 313 -18.56 -13.05 -8.17
N TRP A 314 -18.38 -11.73 -8.03
CA TRP A 314 -17.07 -11.13 -7.75
C TRP A 314 -16.47 -11.62 -6.41
N ILE A 315 -17.31 -11.70 -5.35
CA ILE A 315 -16.88 -12.19 -4.03
C ILE A 315 -16.49 -13.67 -4.09
N ASP A 316 -17.22 -14.47 -4.87
CA ASP A 316 -16.93 -15.88 -5.07
C ASP A 316 -15.62 -16.07 -5.85
N LEU A 317 -15.39 -15.26 -6.90
CA LEU A 317 -14.16 -15.26 -7.67
C LEU A 317 -12.93 -15.00 -6.79
N ILE A 318 -13.00 -14.01 -5.89
CA ILE A 318 -11.89 -13.68 -5.01
C ILE A 318 -11.79 -14.59 -3.76
N GLY A 319 -12.57 -15.68 -3.70
CA GLY A 319 -12.49 -16.69 -2.64
C GLY A 319 -13.10 -16.29 -1.31
N LEU A 320 -13.95 -15.25 -1.26
CA LEU A 320 -14.54 -14.73 -0.03
C LEU A 320 -16.02 -15.10 0.14
N THR A 321 -16.47 -16.20 -0.47
CA THR A 321 -17.88 -16.68 -0.45
C THR A 321 -18.49 -16.71 0.94
N GLY A 322 -17.76 -17.20 1.93
CA GLY A 322 -18.21 -17.30 3.34
C GLY A 322 -18.26 -15.95 4.08
N LEU A 323 -17.67 -14.89 3.50
CA LEU A 323 -17.51 -13.60 4.15
C LEU A 323 -18.43 -12.50 3.58
N LYS A 324 -19.42 -12.85 2.75
CA LYS A 324 -20.35 -11.88 2.10
C LYS A 324 -21.04 -10.94 3.09
N LYS A 325 -21.34 -11.43 4.31
CA LYS A 325 -22.00 -10.67 5.39
C LYS A 325 -21.03 -10.13 6.45
N ALA A 326 -19.75 -10.49 6.37
CA ALA A 326 -18.74 -9.97 7.29
C ALA A 326 -18.56 -8.46 7.10
N TRP A 327 -18.13 -7.77 8.14
CA TRP A 327 -17.78 -6.36 8.03
C TRP A 327 -16.46 -6.21 7.27
N PHE A 328 -16.40 -5.26 6.36
CA PHE A 328 -15.18 -4.97 5.60
C PHE A 328 -13.99 -4.64 6.52
N ALA A 329 -14.25 -3.94 7.61
CA ALA A 329 -13.22 -3.55 8.58
C ALA A 329 -12.60 -4.76 9.32
N ASP A 330 -13.31 -5.89 9.42
CA ASP A 330 -12.83 -7.10 10.10
C ASP A 330 -11.99 -8.01 9.19
N LEU A 331 -11.89 -7.68 7.90
CA LEU A 331 -11.10 -8.44 6.94
C LEU A 331 -9.60 -8.19 7.11
N SER A 332 -8.77 -9.18 6.71
CA SER A 332 -7.33 -8.97 6.56
C SER A 332 -7.02 -7.91 5.48
N GLU A 333 -5.83 -7.29 5.53
CA GLU A 333 -5.39 -6.30 4.54
C GLU A 333 -5.43 -6.85 3.11
N GLU A 334 -5.04 -8.12 2.91
CA GLU A 334 -5.16 -8.84 1.64
C GLU A 334 -6.61 -8.92 1.16
N GLN A 335 -7.51 -9.37 2.05
CA GLN A 335 -8.92 -9.52 1.74
C GLN A 335 -9.57 -8.15 1.44
N GLN A 336 -9.22 -7.12 2.21
CA GLN A 336 -9.68 -5.75 1.95
C GLN A 336 -9.22 -5.26 0.58
N CYS A 337 -7.95 -5.48 0.23
CA CYS A 337 -7.41 -5.13 -1.08
C CYS A 337 -8.17 -5.85 -2.21
N MET A 338 -8.40 -7.14 -2.10
CA MET A 338 -9.16 -7.92 -3.09
C MET A 338 -10.61 -7.42 -3.22
N VAL A 339 -11.28 -7.10 -2.11
CA VAL A 339 -12.64 -6.52 -2.12
C VAL A 339 -12.65 -5.15 -2.80
N LEU A 340 -11.64 -4.29 -2.57
CA LEU A 340 -11.54 -2.99 -3.24
C LEU A 340 -11.29 -3.14 -4.75
N ILE A 341 -10.49 -4.13 -5.17
CA ILE A 341 -10.29 -4.43 -6.60
C ILE A 341 -11.60 -4.94 -7.22
N ALA A 342 -12.31 -5.88 -6.58
CA ALA A 342 -13.60 -6.37 -7.04
C ALA A 342 -14.63 -5.22 -7.12
N ARG A 343 -14.66 -4.33 -6.12
CA ARG A 343 -15.47 -3.11 -6.12
C ARG A 343 -15.15 -2.21 -7.31
N ALA A 344 -13.88 -1.97 -7.61
CA ALA A 344 -13.47 -1.14 -8.73
C ALA A 344 -13.81 -1.77 -10.08
N MET A 345 -13.82 -3.11 -10.14
CA MET A 345 -14.03 -3.88 -11.37
C MET A 345 -15.48 -4.25 -11.65
N ILE A 346 -16.41 -4.16 -10.69
CA ILE A 346 -17.79 -4.63 -10.86
C ILE A 346 -18.53 -3.97 -12.03
N LYS A 347 -18.16 -2.74 -12.37
CA LYS A 347 -18.68 -2.00 -13.53
C LYS A 347 -17.88 -2.18 -14.82
N HIS A 348 -16.80 -2.99 -14.80
CA HIS A 348 -15.84 -3.16 -15.90
C HIS A 348 -15.36 -1.83 -16.51
N PRO A 349 -14.72 -0.96 -15.72
CA PRO A 349 -14.32 0.35 -16.19
C PRO A 349 -13.32 0.24 -17.35
N PRO A 350 -13.35 1.16 -18.32
CA PRO A 350 -12.36 1.23 -19.37
C PRO A 350 -10.91 1.35 -18.87
N LEU A 351 -10.73 2.01 -17.72
CA LEU A 351 -9.44 2.21 -17.06
C LEU A 351 -9.52 1.82 -15.57
N LEU A 352 -8.66 0.91 -15.15
CA LEU A 352 -8.45 0.56 -13.74
C LEU A 352 -7.10 1.12 -13.28
N ILE A 353 -7.13 1.95 -12.25
CA ILE A 353 -5.94 2.50 -11.60
C ILE A 353 -5.79 1.86 -10.23
N LEU A 354 -4.64 1.23 -10.00
CA LEU A 354 -4.28 0.57 -8.75
C LEU A 354 -3.07 1.29 -8.16
N ASP A 355 -3.33 2.20 -7.22
CA ASP A 355 -2.28 3.02 -6.60
C ASP A 355 -1.75 2.33 -5.34
N GLU A 356 -0.57 1.73 -5.45
CA GLU A 356 0.12 0.97 -4.40
C GLU A 356 -0.76 -0.09 -3.69
N PRO A 357 -1.53 -0.92 -4.42
CA PRO A 357 -2.53 -1.81 -3.82
C PRO A 357 -1.91 -2.90 -2.93
N THR A 358 -0.64 -3.23 -3.13
CA THR A 358 0.11 -4.22 -2.36
C THR A 358 0.94 -3.62 -1.22
N HIS A 359 0.70 -2.33 -0.92
CA HIS A 359 1.38 -1.66 0.18
C HIS A 359 0.98 -2.29 1.53
N GLY A 360 1.97 -2.59 2.37
CA GLY A 360 1.75 -3.12 3.71
C GLY A 360 1.44 -4.63 3.80
N ILE A 361 1.17 -5.32 2.68
CA ILE A 361 0.86 -6.76 2.68
C ILE A 361 2.10 -7.63 2.42
N GLY A 362 2.08 -8.86 2.93
CA GLY A 362 3.18 -9.80 2.85
C GLY A 362 3.36 -10.46 1.48
N ASP A 363 4.51 -11.13 1.26
CA ASP A 363 4.86 -11.75 -0.02
C ASP A 363 3.80 -12.72 -0.57
N HIS A 364 3.16 -13.53 0.30
CA HIS A 364 2.08 -14.42 -0.11
C HIS A 364 0.88 -13.61 -0.62
N SER A 365 0.44 -12.64 0.15
CA SER A 365 -0.69 -11.77 -0.19
C SER A 365 -0.44 -10.97 -1.47
N VAL A 366 0.82 -10.53 -1.69
CA VAL A 366 1.23 -9.92 -2.96
C VAL A 366 1.03 -10.87 -4.12
N SER A 367 1.40 -12.16 -3.96
CA SER A 367 1.21 -13.15 -5.02
C SER A 367 -0.27 -13.37 -5.36
N VAL A 368 -1.16 -13.36 -4.36
CA VAL A 368 -2.61 -13.48 -4.54
C VAL A 368 -3.15 -12.25 -5.28
N VAL A 369 -2.82 -11.04 -4.82
CA VAL A 369 -3.29 -9.79 -5.44
C VAL A 369 -2.78 -9.64 -6.87
N THR A 370 -1.50 -9.95 -7.14
CA THR A 370 -0.94 -9.88 -8.49
C THR A 370 -1.57 -10.93 -9.42
N ALA A 371 -1.91 -12.12 -8.91
CA ALA A 371 -2.65 -13.14 -9.68
C ALA A 371 -4.04 -12.63 -10.09
N LEU A 372 -4.77 -11.95 -9.20
CA LEU A 372 -6.06 -11.34 -9.51
C LEU A 372 -5.91 -10.26 -10.60
N ILE A 373 -4.92 -9.38 -10.48
CA ILE A 373 -4.66 -8.32 -11.47
C ILE A 373 -4.32 -8.92 -12.84
N ASN A 374 -3.42 -9.90 -12.89
CA ASN A 374 -3.06 -10.58 -14.14
C ASN A 374 -4.27 -11.27 -14.79
N LYS A 375 -5.16 -11.87 -13.97
CA LYS A 375 -6.41 -12.47 -14.46
C LYS A 375 -7.34 -11.41 -15.05
N ILE A 376 -7.51 -10.27 -14.38
CA ILE A 376 -8.32 -9.13 -14.88
C ILE A 376 -7.76 -8.67 -16.24
N VAL A 377 -6.46 -8.45 -16.35
CA VAL A 377 -5.81 -8.04 -17.60
C VAL A 377 -6.04 -9.05 -18.72
N LYS A 378 -5.93 -10.35 -18.42
CA LYS A 378 -6.05 -11.41 -19.40
C LYS A 378 -7.48 -11.65 -19.89
N GLU A 379 -8.46 -11.53 -19.00
CA GLU A 379 -9.84 -11.97 -19.24
C GLU A 379 -10.84 -10.80 -19.40
N SER A 380 -10.41 -9.55 -19.16
CA SER A 380 -11.25 -8.37 -19.38
C SER A 380 -10.66 -7.47 -20.47
N ARG A 381 -11.46 -6.47 -20.91
CA ARG A 381 -11.00 -5.41 -21.84
C ARG A 381 -10.53 -4.16 -21.09
N THR A 382 -10.43 -4.21 -19.78
CA THR A 382 -10.03 -3.08 -18.94
C THR A 382 -8.55 -2.78 -19.13
N THR A 383 -8.24 -1.53 -19.41
CA THR A 383 -6.86 -1.02 -19.39
C THR A 383 -6.40 -0.86 -17.94
N VAL A 384 -5.20 -1.30 -17.60
CA VAL A 384 -4.73 -1.27 -16.21
C VAL A 384 -3.49 -0.39 -16.07
N VAL A 385 -3.51 0.48 -15.06
CA VAL A 385 -2.34 1.24 -14.58
C VAL A 385 -2.07 0.83 -13.14
N TYR A 386 -1.00 0.09 -12.93
CA TYR A 386 -0.51 -0.32 -11.62
C TYR A 386 0.60 0.63 -11.18
N VAL A 387 0.44 1.25 -10.02
CA VAL A 387 1.40 2.22 -9.50
C VAL A 387 2.14 1.65 -8.31
N SER A 388 3.46 1.77 -8.31
CA SER A 388 4.29 1.32 -7.20
C SER A 388 5.60 2.11 -7.17
N HIS A 389 6.32 2.03 -6.06
CA HIS A 389 7.67 2.60 -5.93
C HIS A 389 8.76 1.63 -6.42
N LYS A 390 8.42 0.36 -6.68
CA LYS A 390 9.34 -0.70 -7.16
C LYS A 390 8.64 -1.61 -8.17
N LYS A 391 9.44 -2.37 -8.94
CA LYS A 391 8.92 -3.44 -9.80
C LYS A 391 8.33 -4.55 -8.93
N GLU A 392 7.05 -4.87 -9.15
CA GLU A 392 6.37 -5.90 -8.37
C GLU A 392 6.58 -7.27 -8.99
N LYS A 393 7.02 -8.24 -8.18
CA LYS A 393 7.21 -9.62 -8.63
C LYS A 393 5.87 -10.27 -8.95
N GLY A 394 5.83 -11.03 -10.05
CA GLY A 394 4.62 -11.75 -10.47
C GLY A 394 3.64 -10.91 -11.29
N LEU A 395 3.84 -9.59 -11.38
CA LEU A 395 3.03 -8.71 -12.22
C LEU A 395 3.55 -8.78 -13.67
N VAL A 396 2.66 -9.03 -14.63
CA VAL A 396 3.00 -9.18 -16.06
C VAL A 396 2.57 -7.92 -16.81
N ALA A 397 3.12 -6.75 -16.40
CA ALA A 397 2.88 -5.50 -17.10
C ALA A 397 3.51 -5.52 -18.50
N SER A 398 2.79 -5.02 -19.51
CA SER A 398 3.28 -4.94 -20.89
C SER A 398 4.32 -3.83 -21.08
N SER A 399 4.28 -2.80 -20.26
CA SER A 399 5.18 -1.65 -20.34
C SER A 399 5.35 -0.99 -18.97
N ILE A 400 6.49 -0.36 -18.77
CA ILE A 400 6.80 0.39 -17.55
C ILE A 400 6.99 1.85 -17.92
N TYR A 401 6.31 2.74 -17.20
CA TYR A 401 6.55 4.17 -17.24
C TYR A 401 7.22 4.61 -15.94
N GLU A 402 8.46 5.04 -16.04
CA GLU A 402 9.26 5.45 -14.89
C GLU A 402 9.35 6.96 -14.76
N LEU A 403 9.00 7.50 -13.59
CA LEU A 403 9.23 8.90 -13.23
C LEU A 403 10.60 9.06 -12.60
N ILE A 404 11.50 9.74 -13.29
CA ILE A 404 12.88 10.00 -12.86
C ILE A 404 12.96 11.44 -12.33
N PRO A 405 13.20 11.62 -11.01
CA PRO A 405 13.35 12.95 -10.43
C PRO A 405 14.53 13.72 -11.02
N GLY A 406 14.32 14.99 -11.34
CA GLY A 406 15.35 15.89 -11.85
C GLY A 406 15.29 17.27 -11.20
N LYS A 407 16.33 18.09 -11.39
CA LYS A 407 16.39 19.47 -10.85
C LYS A 407 15.27 20.38 -11.36
N ARG A 408 14.68 20.04 -12.50
CA ARG A 408 13.60 20.79 -13.16
C ARG A 408 12.23 20.09 -13.07
N GLY A 409 12.03 19.20 -12.08
CA GLY A 409 10.89 18.31 -11.98
C GLY A 409 11.19 16.93 -12.55
N SER A 410 10.30 15.97 -12.32
CA SER A 410 10.43 14.60 -12.80
C SER A 410 10.12 14.51 -14.29
N GLU A 411 10.88 13.71 -15.01
CA GLU A 411 10.68 13.36 -16.41
C GLU A 411 10.23 11.90 -16.51
N GLY A 412 9.49 11.57 -17.55
CA GLY A 412 8.99 10.21 -17.78
C GLY A 412 9.86 9.46 -18.79
N SER A 413 10.10 8.18 -18.53
CA SER A 413 10.81 7.26 -19.42
C SER A 413 10.01 5.97 -19.58
N ILE A 414 9.87 5.49 -20.80
CA ILE A 414 9.28 4.18 -21.12
C ILE A 414 10.41 3.16 -21.14
N GLN A 415 10.24 2.05 -20.40
CA GLN A 415 11.17 0.92 -20.36
C GLN A 415 10.58 -0.32 -21.03
#